data_a2eb8d86cec16f8833c624e88e295898
#
_entry.id   a2eb8d86cec16f8833c624e88e295898
#
_cell.length_a   1.000
_cell.length_b   1.000
_cell.length_c   1.000
_cell.angle_alpha   90.00
_cell.angle_beta   90.00
_cell.angle_gamma   90.00
#
_symmetry.space_group_name_H-M   'P 1'
#
loop_
_entity.id
_entity.type
_entity.pdbx_description
1 polymer ?
#
loop_
_entity_poly.entity_id
_entity_poly.type
_entity_poly.pdbx_seq_one_letter_code
_entity_poly.pdbx_strand_id
1 'polypeptide(L)'
;GISEAKIINATKIIVENWVNWKCRFGCPEYGKWLNCPPYTPTPEETKALLKEYKIALIFRVEDDKVKLYNILNKLEREFFLQGYYKALGFGGGHCPYCEKCIVDFKACKNPLFVRPSMESCGINVFETAKNAGFPIKILKDKNQKVYRFGLILIK
;
A
#
# COMPACT_ATOMS: atom_id res chain seq x y z
N GLY A 1 3.66 4.82 -16.50
CA GLY A 1 4.13 4.08 -15.66
C GLY A 1 4.73 4.45 -14.33
N ILE A 2 5.64 3.61 -13.92
CA ILE A 2 6.40 3.77 -12.70
C ILE A 2 7.43 4.89 -12.89
N SER A 3 7.48 5.83 -11.93
CA SER A 3 8.52 6.87 -11.95
C SER A 3 9.85 6.34 -11.42
N GLU A 4 9.79 5.48 -10.40
CA GLU A 4 10.96 4.90 -9.77
C GLU A 4 10.56 3.66 -8.96
N ALA A 5 11.43 2.65 -8.95
CA ALA A 5 11.22 1.42 -8.19
C ALA A 5 12.53 0.98 -7.54
N LYS A 6 12.44 0.38 -6.36
CA LYS A 6 13.61 -0.12 -5.61
C LYS A 6 13.30 -1.44 -4.94
N ILE A 7 14.24 -2.38 -5.05
CA ILE A 7 14.23 -3.63 -4.28
C ILE A 7 14.84 -3.32 -2.92
N ILE A 8 14.15 -3.73 -1.88
CA ILE A 8 14.59 -3.51 -0.49
C ILE A 8 14.50 -4.79 0.32
N ASN A 9 15.26 -4.84 1.41
CA ASN A 9 15.05 -5.84 2.43
C ASN A 9 13.74 -5.53 3.18
N ALA A 10 12.93 -6.55 3.47
CA ALA A 10 11.67 -6.38 4.18
C ALA A 10 11.83 -5.73 5.56
N THR A 11 13.02 -5.82 6.18
CA THR A 11 13.32 -5.16 7.46
C THR A 11 13.29 -3.63 7.38
N LYS A 12 13.36 -3.07 6.17
CA LYS A 12 13.27 -1.61 5.95
C LYS A 12 11.84 -1.09 5.98
N ILE A 13 10.86 -1.98 6.00
CA ILE A 13 9.44 -1.61 6.09
C ILE A 13 9.10 -1.33 7.56
N ILE A 14 8.69 -0.11 7.84
CA ILE A 14 8.44 0.37 9.20
C ILE A 14 6.94 0.35 9.49
N VAL A 15 6.57 -0.34 10.55
CA VAL A 15 5.18 -0.45 11.02
C VAL A 15 5.06 0.20 12.40
N GLU A 16 4.13 1.13 12.54
CA GLU A 16 3.92 1.88 13.75
C GLU A 16 2.43 2.09 14.03
N ASN A 17 2.06 2.02 15.29
CA ASN A 17 0.64 2.13 15.69
C ASN A 17 0.02 3.49 15.37
N TRP A 18 0.78 4.57 15.46
CA TRP A 18 0.25 5.92 15.23
C TRP A 18 -0.32 6.10 13.81
N VAL A 19 0.19 5.36 12.83
CA VAL A 19 -0.29 5.41 11.44
C VAL A 19 -1.77 5.02 11.39
N ASN A 20 -2.12 3.92 12.04
CA ASN A 20 -3.50 3.44 12.12
C ASN A 20 -4.40 4.43 12.89
N TRP A 21 -3.87 5.06 13.94
CA TRP A 21 -4.59 6.09 14.68
C TRP A 21 -4.94 7.29 13.80
N LYS A 22 -4.06 7.68 12.90
CA LYS A 22 -4.32 8.77 11.93
C LYS A 22 -5.42 8.41 10.94
N CYS A 23 -5.55 7.16 10.55
CA CYS A 23 -6.69 6.70 9.76
C CYS A 23 -8.00 6.83 10.53
N ARG A 24 -7.97 6.46 11.81
CA ARG A 24 -9.16 6.46 12.66
C ARG A 24 -9.60 7.86 13.05
N PHE A 25 -8.67 8.75 13.39
CA PHE A 25 -8.92 10.08 13.94
C PHE A 25 -8.47 11.23 13.03
N GLY A 26 -8.55 11.07 11.75
CA GLY A 26 -8.13 12.15 10.84
C GLY A 26 -8.43 11.91 9.38
N CYS A 27 -8.90 10.72 9.04
CA CYS A 27 -9.20 10.39 7.65
C CYS A 27 -10.72 10.26 7.45
N PRO A 28 -11.31 11.04 6.52
CA PRO A 28 -12.75 10.95 6.22
C PRO A 28 -13.15 9.62 5.58
N GLU A 29 -12.19 8.84 5.09
CA GLU A 29 -12.43 7.56 4.42
C GLU A 29 -12.47 6.36 5.38
N TYR A 30 -12.23 6.58 6.67
CA TYR A 30 -12.27 5.51 7.67
C TYR A 30 -13.61 4.78 7.64
N GLY A 31 -13.55 3.45 7.57
CA GLY A 31 -14.74 2.60 7.58
C GLY A 31 -15.56 2.57 6.28
N LYS A 32 -15.13 3.28 5.25
CA LYS A 32 -15.88 3.41 3.99
C LYS A 32 -15.40 2.49 2.86
N TRP A 33 -14.23 1.89 3.00
CA TRP A 33 -13.59 1.10 1.95
C TRP A 33 -13.00 -0.19 2.53
N LEU A 34 -13.09 -1.30 1.79
CA LEU A 34 -12.54 -2.58 2.24
C LEU A 34 -11.03 -2.58 2.44
N ASN A 35 -10.32 -1.70 1.75
CA ASN A 35 -8.87 -1.55 1.90
C ASN A 35 -8.47 -0.49 2.93
N CYS A 36 -9.41 -0.05 3.75
CA CYS A 36 -9.23 0.89 4.85
C CYS A 36 -9.57 0.24 6.19
N PRO A 37 -9.09 0.78 7.32
CA PRO A 37 -9.50 0.27 8.62
C PRO A 37 -11.01 0.46 8.82
N PRO A 38 -11.68 -0.38 9.57
CA PRO A 38 -11.19 -1.52 10.36
C PRO A 38 -11.12 -2.85 9.59
N TYR A 39 -11.25 -2.85 8.28
CA TYR A 39 -11.35 -4.05 7.45
C TYR A 39 -9.98 -4.63 7.06
N THR A 40 -8.92 -3.94 7.34
CA THR A 40 -7.55 -4.33 7.00
C THR A 40 -6.82 -4.87 8.23
N PRO A 41 -5.71 -5.62 8.03
CA PRO A 41 -4.90 -6.11 9.13
C PRO A 41 -4.43 -5.01 10.08
N THR A 42 -4.33 -5.33 11.35
CA THR A 42 -3.78 -4.43 12.35
C THR A 42 -2.26 -4.24 12.16
N PRO A 43 -1.66 -3.19 12.73
CA PRO A 43 -0.20 -3.05 12.73
C PRO A 43 0.54 -4.27 13.30
N GLU A 44 0.00 -4.91 14.33
CA GLU A 44 0.57 -6.12 14.92
C GLU A 44 0.54 -7.30 13.95
N GLU A 45 -0.58 -7.50 13.27
CA GLU A 45 -0.71 -8.53 12.23
C GLU A 45 0.25 -8.25 11.07
N THR A 46 0.41 -7.00 10.68
CA THR A 46 1.35 -6.60 9.63
C THR A 46 2.80 -6.89 10.03
N LYS A 47 3.18 -6.59 11.27
CA LYS A 47 4.51 -6.94 11.80
C LYS A 47 4.78 -8.44 11.75
N ALA A 48 3.79 -9.24 12.11
CA ALA A 48 3.89 -10.71 12.05
C ALA A 48 4.05 -11.20 10.61
N LEU A 49 3.27 -10.65 9.69
CA LEU A 49 3.36 -10.97 8.27
C LEU A 49 4.75 -10.67 7.69
N LEU A 50 5.31 -9.51 8.02
CA LEU A 50 6.61 -9.09 7.47
C LEU A 50 7.76 -10.02 7.87
N LYS A 51 7.65 -10.76 8.97
CA LYS A 51 8.65 -11.77 9.37
C LYS A 51 8.72 -12.95 8.41
N GLU A 52 7.71 -13.15 7.60
CA GLU A 52 7.65 -14.23 6.61
C GLU A 52 8.27 -13.83 5.26
N TYR A 53 8.78 -12.59 5.16
CA TYR A 53 9.35 -12.05 3.92
C TYR A 53 10.76 -11.51 4.15
N LYS A 54 11.58 -11.63 3.11
CA LYS A 54 12.96 -11.10 3.09
C LYS A 54 13.12 -9.94 2.12
N ILE A 55 12.42 -10.00 0.99
CA ILE A 55 12.59 -9.08 -0.13
C ILE A 55 11.25 -8.45 -0.51
N ALA A 56 11.28 -7.16 -0.75
CA ALA A 56 10.13 -6.40 -1.23
C ALA A 56 10.53 -5.43 -2.34
N LEU A 57 9.56 -5.03 -3.13
CA LEU A 57 9.67 -3.95 -4.11
C LEU A 57 8.84 -2.78 -3.61
N ILE A 58 9.44 -1.60 -3.49
CA ILE A 58 8.71 -0.34 -3.31
C ILE A 58 8.85 0.48 -4.59
N PHE A 59 7.74 1.05 -5.05
CA PHE A 59 7.72 1.86 -6.27
C PHE A 59 6.83 3.08 -6.07
N ARG A 60 6.99 4.07 -6.91
CA ARG A 60 6.13 5.25 -6.89
C ARG A 60 5.63 5.60 -8.29
N VAL A 61 4.46 6.20 -8.31
CA VAL A 61 3.84 6.78 -9.51
C VAL A 61 3.49 8.23 -9.21
N GLU A 62 3.36 9.06 -10.24
CA GLU A 62 2.76 10.38 -10.07
C GLU A 62 1.33 10.25 -9.60
N ASP A 63 0.78 11.27 -8.95
CA ASP A 63 -0.48 11.22 -8.22
C ASP A 63 -1.67 10.76 -9.08
N ASP A 64 -1.76 9.47 -9.26
CA ASP A 64 -2.85 8.78 -9.94
C ASP A 64 -3.12 7.46 -9.22
N LYS A 65 -4.17 7.44 -8.43
CA LYS A 65 -4.52 6.28 -7.61
C LYS A 65 -4.98 5.07 -8.45
N VAL A 66 -5.71 5.30 -9.53
CA VAL A 66 -6.14 4.22 -10.44
C VAL A 66 -4.92 3.56 -11.07
N LYS A 67 -4.00 4.38 -11.56
CA LYS A 67 -2.74 3.93 -12.14
C LYS A 67 -1.91 3.14 -11.13
N LEU A 68 -1.81 3.62 -9.89
CA LEU A 68 -1.09 2.92 -8.82
C LEU A 68 -1.61 1.50 -8.62
N TYR A 69 -2.91 1.35 -8.44
CA TYR A 69 -3.53 0.05 -8.17
C TYR A 69 -3.47 -0.89 -9.38
N ASN A 70 -3.60 -0.36 -10.58
CA ASN A 70 -3.47 -1.16 -11.81
C ASN A 70 -2.04 -1.70 -11.98
N ILE A 71 -1.04 -0.87 -11.74
CA ILE A 71 0.38 -1.29 -11.76
C ILE A 71 0.65 -2.30 -10.65
N LEU A 72 0.15 -2.04 -9.45
CA LEU A 72 0.31 -2.93 -8.30
C LEU A 72 -0.19 -4.35 -8.60
N ASN A 73 -1.41 -4.45 -9.08
CA ASN A 73 -2.03 -5.74 -9.41
C ASN A 73 -1.28 -6.46 -10.53
N LYS A 74 -0.83 -5.72 -11.54
CA LYS A 74 -0.05 -6.28 -12.63
C LYS A 74 1.30 -6.82 -12.13
N LEU A 75 2.03 -6.06 -11.34
CA LEU A 75 3.33 -6.49 -10.80
C LEU A 75 3.20 -7.69 -9.87
N GLU A 76 2.21 -7.69 -8.98
CA GLU A 76 1.95 -8.84 -8.10
C GLU A 76 1.75 -10.12 -8.93
N ARG A 77 0.93 -10.03 -9.97
CA ARG A 77 0.69 -11.15 -10.88
C ARG A 77 1.97 -11.58 -11.62
N GLU A 78 2.76 -10.64 -12.11
CA GLU A 78 4.02 -10.94 -12.81
C GLU A 78 5.00 -11.66 -11.88
N PHE A 79 5.17 -11.21 -10.66
CA PHE A 79 6.00 -11.91 -9.67
C PHE A 79 5.50 -13.33 -9.40
N PHE A 80 4.19 -13.49 -9.23
CA PHE A 80 3.59 -14.81 -9.04
C PHE A 80 3.90 -15.76 -10.22
N LEU A 81 3.73 -15.27 -11.45
CA LEU A 81 3.98 -16.08 -12.66
C LEU A 81 5.46 -16.44 -12.81
N GLN A 82 6.37 -15.69 -12.23
CA GLN A 82 7.80 -16.01 -12.21
C GLN A 82 8.19 -16.97 -11.08
N GLY A 83 7.24 -17.45 -10.31
CA GLY A 83 7.49 -18.42 -9.23
C GLY A 83 7.49 -17.85 -7.82
N TYR A 84 7.33 -16.54 -7.66
CA TYR A 84 7.21 -15.90 -6.34
C TYR A 84 5.78 -15.99 -5.84
N TYR A 85 5.35 -17.18 -5.49
CA TYR A 85 3.95 -17.48 -5.15
C TYR A 85 3.45 -16.76 -3.88
N LYS A 86 4.35 -16.21 -3.08
CA LYS A 86 4.01 -15.41 -1.89
C LYS A 86 3.80 -13.92 -2.21
N ALA A 87 3.95 -13.51 -3.47
CA ALA A 87 3.84 -12.10 -3.85
C ALA A 87 2.52 -11.50 -3.35
N LEU A 88 2.62 -10.39 -2.61
CA LEU A 88 1.48 -9.72 -1.99
C LEU A 88 1.63 -8.20 -2.07
N GLY A 89 0.64 -7.53 -2.66
CA GLY A 89 0.70 -6.10 -2.91
C GLY A 89 -0.03 -5.25 -1.88
N PHE A 90 0.49 -4.06 -1.65
CA PHE A 90 -0.10 -2.99 -0.84
C PHE A 90 -0.13 -1.70 -1.64
N GLY A 91 -1.28 -1.04 -1.66
CA GLY A 91 -1.42 0.25 -2.34
C GLY A 91 -1.30 1.44 -1.40
N GLY A 92 -1.80 2.57 -1.85
CA GLY A 92 -1.85 3.81 -1.08
C GLY A 92 -3.20 4.50 -1.30
N GLY A 93 -3.81 4.96 -0.23
CA GLY A 93 -5.15 5.55 -0.27
C GLY A 93 -6.26 4.52 -0.46
N HIS A 94 -7.51 4.98 -0.48
CA HIS A 94 -8.66 4.08 -0.61
C HIS A 94 -8.75 3.43 -2.00
N CYS A 95 -9.46 2.29 -2.08
CA CYS A 95 -9.64 1.53 -3.30
C CYS A 95 -10.26 2.39 -4.42
N PRO A 96 -9.70 2.37 -5.64
CA PRO A 96 -10.18 3.22 -6.74
C PRO A 96 -11.24 2.57 -7.63
N TYR A 97 -11.61 1.31 -7.38
CA TYR A 97 -12.38 0.52 -8.34
C TYR A 97 -13.90 0.71 -8.28
N CYS A 98 -14.40 1.36 -7.26
CA CYS A 98 -15.82 1.68 -7.13
C CYS A 98 -16.00 3.14 -6.74
N GLU A 99 -17.09 3.73 -7.16
CA GLU A 99 -17.48 5.06 -6.70
C GLU A 99 -17.86 5.04 -5.22
N LYS A 100 -18.56 3.99 -4.80
CA LYS A 100 -18.92 3.73 -3.41
C LYS A 100 -18.71 2.25 -3.10
N CYS A 101 -17.99 1.97 -2.02
CA CYS A 101 -17.73 0.60 -1.59
C CYS A 101 -18.91 0.03 -0.79
N ILE A 102 -19.26 -1.23 -1.08
CA ILE A 102 -20.31 -1.97 -0.35
C ILE A 102 -19.82 -2.39 1.04
N VAL A 103 -18.50 -2.41 1.27
CA VAL A 103 -17.85 -2.79 2.53
C VAL A 103 -18.17 -4.21 2.98
N ASP A 104 -18.31 -5.09 2.02
CA ASP A 104 -18.52 -6.52 2.23
C ASP A 104 -17.66 -7.31 1.23
N PHE A 105 -16.73 -8.11 1.73
CA PHE A 105 -15.85 -8.92 0.86
C PHE A 105 -16.62 -9.88 -0.05
N LYS A 106 -17.74 -10.41 0.42
CA LYS A 106 -18.57 -11.31 -0.38
C LYS A 106 -19.31 -10.61 -1.52
N ALA A 107 -19.60 -9.32 -1.35
CA ALA A 107 -20.32 -8.53 -2.34
C ALA A 107 -19.40 -7.59 -3.15
N CYS A 108 -18.10 -7.60 -2.88
CA CYS A 108 -17.13 -6.78 -3.61
C CYS A 108 -17.17 -7.11 -5.10
N LYS A 109 -17.30 -6.08 -5.94
CA LYS A 109 -17.34 -6.22 -7.40
C LYS A 109 -15.97 -6.49 -8.02
N ASN A 110 -14.89 -6.22 -7.28
CA ASN A 110 -13.52 -6.35 -7.75
C ASN A 110 -12.65 -7.16 -6.78
N PRO A 111 -13.09 -8.38 -6.39
CA PRO A 111 -12.40 -9.13 -5.32
C PRO A 111 -10.97 -9.56 -5.69
N LEU A 112 -10.67 -9.65 -6.99
CA LEU A 112 -9.33 -10.00 -7.46
C LEU A 112 -8.36 -8.82 -7.46
N PHE A 113 -8.86 -7.61 -7.34
CA PHE A 113 -8.06 -6.38 -7.50
C PHE A 113 -7.96 -5.54 -6.24
N VAL A 114 -8.85 -5.73 -5.26
CA VAL A 114 -8.77 -5.00 -4.00
C VAL A 114 -7.52 -5.41 -3.23
N ARG A 115 -6.72 -4.42 -2.82
CA ARG A 115 -5.51 -4.62 -2.02
C ARG A 115 -5.50 -3.64 -0.86
N PRO A 116 -4.99 -4.04 0.30
CA PRO A 116 -4.90 -3.13 1.43
C PRO A 116 -3.98 -1.95 1.10
N SER A 117 -4.26 -0.81 1.67
CA SER A 117 -3.31 0.30 1.61
C SER A 117 -2.23 0.10 2.68
N MET A 118 -1.03 0.61 2.45
CA MET A 118 0.05 0.53 3.42
C MET A 118 -0.35 1.19 4.74
N GLU A 119 -0.92 2.38 4.66
CA GLU A 119 -1.34 3.16 5.83
C GLU A 119 -2.37 2.42 6.68
N SER A 120 -3.32 1.76 6.03
CA SER A 120 -4.38 1.01 6.72
C SER A 120 -3.83 -0.15 7.56
N CYS A 121 -2.69 -0.69 7.16
CA CYS A 121 -2.00 -1.77 7.85
C CYS A 121 -0.94 -1.29 8.84
N GLY A 122 -0.84 0.01 9.07
CA GLY A 122 0.12 0.61 9.99
C GLY A 122 1.51 0.83 9.42
N ILE A 123 1.70 0.66 8.12
CA ILE A 123 3.00 0.92 7.49
C ILE A 123 3.24 2.43 7.39
N ASN A 124 4.34 2.88 7.98
CA ASN A 124 4.81 4.25 7.84
C ASN A 124 5.46 4.41 6.46
N VAL A 125 4.72 4.97 5.52
CA VAL A 125 5.17 5.13 4.13
C VAL A 125 6.36 6.08 4.04
N PHE A 126 6.36 7.17 4.81
CA PHE A 126 7.47 8.12 4.82
C PHE A 126 8.80 7.47 5.21
N GLU A 127 8.84 6.80 6.35
CA GLU A 127 10.07 6.15 6.82
C GLU A 127 10.47 4.97 5.92
N THR A 128 9.51 4.19 5.44
CA THR A 128 9.77 3.08 4.53
C THR A 128 10.39 3.57 3.23
N ALA A 129 9.80 4.60 2.62
CA ALA A 129 10.30 5.19 1.39
C ALA A 129 11.68 5.85 1.59
N LYS A 130 11.87 6.53 2.72
CA LYS A 130 13.16 7.11 3.09
C LYS A 130 14.23 6.04 3.26
N ASN A 131 13.93 4.95 3.95
CA ASN A 131 14.83 3.82 4.12
C ASN A 131 15.20 3.16 2.78
N ALA A 132 14.30 3.21 1.81
CA ALA A 132 14.54 2.74 0.45
C ALA A 132 15.40 3.69 -0.39
N GLY A 133 15.63 4.92 0.09
CA GLY A 133 16.42 5.93 -0.60
C GLY A 133 15.63 6.88 -1.48
N PHE A 134 14.30 6.95 -1.33
CA PHE A 134 13.50 7.96 -2.00
C PHE A 134 13.65 9.32 -1.31
N PRO A 135 13.72 10.43 -2.07
CA PRO A 135 13.68 11.77 -1.50
C PRO A 135 12.24 12.06 -1.04
N ILE A 136 12.01 12.06 0.25
CA ILE A 136 10.71 12.33 0.86
C ILE A 136 10.73 13.70 1.51
N LYS A 137 9.75 14.53 1.14
CA LYS A 137 9.54 15.87 1.70
C LYS A 137 8.07 16.06 2.05
N ILE A 138 7.81 16.77 3.13
CA ILE A 138 6.47 17.23 3.45
C ILE A 138 6.06 18.28 2.41
N LEU A 139 4.90 18.08 1.81
CA LEU A 139 4.37 19.03 0.83
C LEU A 139 3.95 20.32 1.54
N LYS A 140 4.53 21.44 1.12
CA LYS A 140 4.25 22.78 1.66
C LYS A 140 3.51 23.68 0.65
N ASP A 141 3.46 23.26 -0.60
CA ASP A 141 2.90 24.03 -1.71
C ASP A 141 2.03 23.11 -2.58
N LYS A 142 0.90 23.63 -3.05
CA LYS A 142 -0.01 22.91 -3.97
C LYS A 142 0.61 22.58 -5.32
N ASN A 143 1.67 23.28 -5.70
CA ASN A 143 2.37 23.09 -6.98
C ASN A 143 3.45 22.03 -6.92
N GLN A 144 3.75 21.47 -5.74
CA GLN A 144 4.72 20.39 -5.62
C GLN A 144 4.18 19.10 -6.19
N LYS A 145 5.03 18.34 -6.89
CA LYS A 145 4.67 17.02 -7.39
C LYS A 145 4.34 16.08 -6.24
N VAL A 146 3.20 15.42 -6.36
CA VAL A 146 2.76 14.38 -5.43
C VAL A 146 3.06 13.02 -6.04
N TYR A 147 3.59 12.11 -5.25
CA TYR A 147 3.82 10.73 -5.62
C TYR A 147 3.02 9.81 -4.71
N ARG A 148 2.53 8.73 -5.28
CA ARG A 148 1.90 7.64 -4.54
C ARG A 148 2.79 6.42 -4.58
N PHE A 149 2.91 5.77 -3.44
CA PHE A 149 3.76 4.58 -3.30
C PHE A 149 2.93 3.31 -3.30
N GLY A 150 3.50 2.28 -3.91
CA GLY A 150 3.03 0.91 -3.82
C GLY A 150 4.15 0.02 -3.29
N LEU A 151 3.77 -1.09 -2.68
CA LEU A 151 4.69 -2.05 -2.09
C LEU A 151 4.28 -3.46 -2.49
N ILE A 152 5.25 -4.29 -2.86
CA ILE A 152 5.01 -5.71 -3.10
C ILE A 152 6.00 -6.51 -2.25
N LEU A 153 5.48 -7.32 -1.36
CA LEU A 153 6.26 -8.33 -0.66
C LEU A 153 6.49 -9.47 -1.64
N ILE A 154 7.74 -9.90 -1.86
CA ILE A 154 8.09 -10.84 -2.93
C ILE A 154 8.39 -12.23 -2.37
N LYS A 155 9.32 -12.34 -1.43
CA LYS A 155 9.73 -13.61 -0.82
C LYS A 155 10.35 -13.41 0.53
#